data_00f88662e0ce5a0f659ce9b31ddcc382
#
_entry.id   00f88662e0ce5a0f659ce9b31ddcc382
#
_cell.length_a   1.000
_cell.length_b   1.000
_cell.length_c   1.000
_cell.angle_alpha   90.00
_cell.angle_beta   90.00
_cell.angle_gamma   90.00
#
_symmetry.space_group_name_H-M   'P 1'
#
loop_
_entity.id
_entity.type
_entity.pdbx_description
1 polymer ?
#
loop_
_entity_poly.entity_id
_entity_poly.type
_entity_poly.pdbx_seq_one_letter_code
_entity_poly.pdbx_strand_id
1 'polypeptide(L)'
;FSAGELQELCKATEDAITAGIGFSWIKPPPRKNLENYWKGVLAMPQRNLFIGSFEGAVAASLQLVFPNRSNEASSFSATIDTHFVSPWARGHGLARKLLEAGEDLSFKNGFSQILLEVRETQDRAISLYESSGYIKWGALPAYHIVDEKVVSGSYYYKRLEAKKVIV
;
A
#
# COMPACT_ATOMS: atom_id res chain seq x y z
N PHE A 1 8.54 -10.69 13.21
CA PHE A 1 9.29 -9.68 12.44
C PHE A 1 10.65 -9.50 13.08
N SER A 2 11.69 -9.93 12.40
CA SER A 2 13.06 -9.90 12.91
C SER A 2 13.70 -8.50 12.76
N ALA A 3 14.79 -8.27 13.51
CA ALA A 3 15.56 -7.03 13.36
C ALA A 3 16.16 -6.89 11.95
N GLY A 4 16.54 -8.01 11.32
CA GLY A 4 17.03 -8.05 9.94
C GLY A 4 15.97 -7.62 8.94
N GLU A 5 14.78 -8.18 9.02
CA GLU A 5 13.64 -7.80 8.16
C GLU A 5 13.27 -6.32 8.29
N LEU A 6 13.38 -5.75 9.50
CA LEU A 6 13.17 -4.32 9.71
C LEU A 6 14.20 -3.48 8.94
N GLN A 7 15.47 -3.86 8.98
CA GLN A 7 16.52 -3.14 8.27
C GLN A 7 16.37 -3.24 6.75
N GLU A 8 16.01 -4.41 6.24
CA GLU A 8 15.70 -4.63 4.83
C GLU A 8 14.48 -3.82 4.38
N LEU A 9 13.41 -3.79 5.19
CA LEU A 9 12.22 -2.99 4.91
C LEU A 9 12.54 -1.49 4.88
N CYS A 10 13.36 -1.00 5.81
CA CYS A 10 13.84 0.38 5.78
C CYS A 10 14.64 0.67 4.50
N LYS A 11 15.52 -0.24 4.09
CA LYS A 11 16.30 -0.09 2.85
C LYS A 11 15.38 -0.08 1.61
N ALA A 12 14.43 -1.01 1.54
CA ALA A 12 13.43 -1.07 0.47
C ALA A 12 12.60 0.22 0.39
N THR A 13 12.27 0.80 1.56
CA THR A 13 11.54 2.08 1.66
C THR A 13 12.37 3.24 1.13
N GLU A 14 13.65 3.34 1.52
CA GLU A 14 14.57 4.36 1.01
C GLU A 14 14.68 4.31 -0.52
N ASP A 15 14.84 3.11 -1.07
CA ASP A 15 14.93 2.89 -2.52
C ASP A 15 13.63 3.31 -3.24
N ALA A 16 12.47 2.99 -2.65
CA ALA A 16 11.18 3.37 -3.17
C ALA A 16 10.98 4.90 -3.17
N ILE A 17 11.28 5.57 -2.07
CA ILE A 17 11.17 7.03 -1.95
C ILE A 17 12.11 7.72 -2.95
N THR A 18 13.35 7.26 -3.05
CA THR A 18 14.35 7.79 -3.99
C THR A 18 13.87 7.66 -5.44
N ALA A 19 13.14 6.61 -5.75
CA ALA A 19 12.53 6.41 -7.07
C ALA A 19 11.21 7.17 -7.29
N GLY A 20 10.79 8.01 -6.34
CA GLY A 20 9.56 8.80 -6.42
C GLY A 20 8.28 8.01 -6.21
N ILE A 21 8.35 6.83 -5.58
CA ILE A 21 7.18 6.00 -5.31
C ILE A 21 6.45 6.50 -4.06
N GLY A 22 5.16 6.52 -4.16
CA GLY A 22 4.03 6.82 -3.31
C GLY A 22 4.14 6.84 -1.79
N PHE A 23 5.13 7.49 -1.23
CA PHE A 23 5.15 7.83 0.19
C PHE A 23 4.81 9.30 0.40
N SER A 24 4.43 9.67 1.63
CA SER A 24 4.33 11.07 2.04
C SER A 24 5.70 11.75 2.07
N TRP A 25 6.78 11.02 2.20
CA TRP A 25 8.13 11.54 2.07
C TRP A 25 8.52 11.74 0.61
N ILE A 26 9.10 12.92 0.32
CA ILE A 26 9.66 13.26 -0.99
C ILE A 26 11.13 12.81 -1.07
N LYS A 27 11.83 12.86 0.06
CA LYS A 27 13.21 12.39 0.21
C LYS A 27 13.28 11.38 1.36
N PRO A 28 14.16 10.38 1.29
CA PRO A 28 14.35 9.44 2.39
C PRO A 28 14.70 10.19 3.69
N PRO A 29 13.93 9.98 4.76
CA PRO A 29 14.28 10.54 6.07
C PRO A 29 15.46 9.78 6.68
N PRO A 30 16.06 10.28 7.78
CA PRO A 30 17.09 9.53 8.50
C PRO A 30 16.63 8.12 8.85
N ARG A 31 17.53 7.14 8.78
CA ARG A 31 17.23 5.71 9.04
C ARG A 31 16.46 5.50 10.33
N LYS A 32 16.82 6.17 11.40
CA LYS A 32 16.13 6.11 12.69
C LYS A 32 14.65 6.45 12.59
N ASN A 33 14.29 7.39 11.74
CA ASN A 33 12.89 7.80 11.54
C ASN A 33 12.10 6.71 10.79
N LEU A 34 12.72 6.04 9.82
CA LEU A 34 12.10 4.89 9.14
C LEU A 34 11.90 3.71 10.07
N GLU A 35 12.90 3.39 10.91
CA GLU A 35 12.75 2.36 11.92
C GLU A 35 11.60 2.66 12.89
N ASN A 36 11.53 3.89 13.38
CA ASN A 36 10.45 4.32 14.28
C ASN A 36 9.09 4.27 13.59
N TYR A 37 9.02 4.67 12.32
CA TYR A 37 7.79 4.58 11.51
C TYR A 37 7.30 3.14 11.41
N TRP A 38 8.15 2.20 11.00
CA TRP A 38 7.75 0.81 10.85
C TRP A 38 7.43 0.13 12.17
N LYS A 39 8.16 0.45 13.25
CA LYS A 39 7.80 0.01 14.61
C LYS A 39 6.43 0.54 15.03
N GLY A 40 6.13 1.81 14.69
CA GLY A 40 4.82 2.40 14.91
C GLY A 40 3.71 1.68 14.14
N VAL A 41 3.94 1.36 12.87
CA VAL A 41 2.99 0.58 12.05
C VAL A 41 2.70 -0.77 12.70
N LEU A 42 3.73 -1.50 13.15
CA LEU A 42 3.59 -2.81 13.79
C LEU A 42 2.87 -2.73 15.15
N ALA A 43 2.93 -1.60 15.83
CA ALA A 43 2.27 -1.39 17.12
C ALA A 43 0.79 -1.01 16.98
N MET A 44 0.30 -0.67 15.79
CA MET A 44 -1.08 -0.24 15.55
C MET A 44 -1.99 -1.44 15.28
N PRO A 45 -2.97 -1.76 16.17
CA PRO A 45 -3.81 -2.96 16.03
C PRO A 45 -4.65 -3.00 14.74
N GLN A 46 -5.01 -1.82 14.21
CA GLN A 46 -5.82 -1.71 13.00
C GLN A 46 -4.99 -1.83 11.70
N ARG A 47 -3.65 -1.85 11.78
CA ARG A 47 -2.77 -1.96 10.62
C ARG A 47 -2.23 -3.38 10.48
N ASN A 48 -2.42 -3.95 9.31
CA ASN A 48 -1.87 -5.24 8.93
C ASN A 48 -0.77 -4.99 7.89
N LEU A 49 0.46 -5.29 8.26
CA LEU A 49 1.63 -5.10 7.41
C LEU A 49 1.91 -6.40 6.65
N PHE A 50 1.89 -6.31 5.32
CA PHE A 50 2.39 -7.35 4.42
C PHE A 50 3.75 -6.94 3.90
N ILE A 51 4.68 -7.87 3.88
CA ILE A 51 5.99 -7.70 3.23
C ILE A 51 6.15 -8.73 2.11
N GLY A 52 6.78 -8.30 1.03
CA GLY A 52 7.16 -9.16 -0.08
C GLY A 52 8.66 -9.28 -0.17
N SER A 53 9.16 -10.53 -0.24
CA SER A 53 10.57 -10.82 -0.41
C SER A 53 10.88 -11.20 -1.85
N PHE A 54 12.03 -10.78 -2.33
CA PHE A 54 12.59 -11.16 -3.62
C PHE A 54 14.06 -11.54 -3.42
N GLU A 55 14.48 -12.68 -3.94
CA GLU A 55 15.85 -13.22 -3.77
C GLU A 55 16.33 -13.25 -2.31
N GLY A 56 15.40 -13.54 -1.39
CA GLY A 56 15.71 -13.67 0.04
C GLY A 56 15.76 -12.35 0.84
N ALA A 57 15.53 -11.20 0.20
CA ALA A 57 15.49 -9.89 0.86
C ALA A 57 14.11 -9.24 0.80
N VAL A 58 13.73 -8.47 1.81
CA VAL A 58 12.49 -7.69 1.81
C VAL A 58 12.57 -6.60 0.76
N ALA A 59 11.62 -6.60 -0.18
CA ALA A 59 11.64 -5.74 -1.36
C ALA A 59 10.35 -4.97 -1.59
N ALA A 60 9.28 -5.30 -0.87
CA ALA A 60 7.96 -4.73 -1.10
C ALA A 60 7.14 -4.70 0.18
N SER A 61 6.16 -3.82 0.22
CA SER A 61 5.23 -3.71 1.34
C SER A 61 3.84 -3.27 0.88
N LEU A 62 2.84 -3.67 1.64
CA LEU A 62 1.49 -3.16 1.60
C LEU A 62 0.96 -3.07 3.04
N GLN A 63 0.36 -1.96 3.39
CA GLN A 63 -0.38 -1.81 4.63
C GLN A 63 -1.88 -1.89 4.34
N LEU A 64 -2.56 -2.75 5.08
CA LEU A 64 -4.01 -2.83 5.08
C LEU A 64 -4.53 -2.26 6.39
N VAL A 65 -5.33 -1.21 6.32
CA VAL A 65 -5.85 -0.48 7.47
C VAL A 65 -7.33 -0.79 7.64
N PHE A 66 -7.69 -1.33 8.79
CA PHE A 66 -9.08 -1.55 9.18
C PHE A 66 -9.65 -0.27 9.80
N PRO A 67 -10.94 0.01 9.63
CA PRO A 67 -11.57 1.16 10.23
C PRO A 67 -11.54 1.07 11.76
N ASN A 68 -11.58 2.21 12.43
CA ASN A 68 -11.72 2.25 13.88
C ASN A 68 -13.08 1.63 14.28
N ARG A 69 -13.12 0.90 15.38
CA ARG A 69 -14.34 0.25 15.89
C ARG A 69 -15.49 1.22 16.16
N SER A 70 -15.19 2.48 16.44
CA SER A 70 -16.21 3.53 16.60
C SER A 70 -16.80 4.04 15.28
N ASN A 71 -16.23 3.66 14.13
CA ASN A 71 -16.73 4.05 12.82
C ASN A 71 -17.68 2.98 12.26
N GLU A 72 -18.85 2.87 12.85
CA GLU A 72 -19.87 1.87 12.48
C GLU A 72 -20.35 2.03 11.05
N ALA A 73 -20.56 3.27 10.60
CA ALA A 73 -21.06 3.59 9.26
C ALA A 73 -20.13 3.14 8.12
N SER A 74 -18.81 3.12 8.36
CA SER A 74 -17.80 2.69 7.39
C SER A 74 -17.12 1.37 7.77
N SER A 75 -17.71 0.61 8.70
CA SER A 75 -17.14 -0.65 9.22
C SER A 75 -16.99 -1.76 8.17
N PHE A 76 -17.58 -1.59 6.98
CA PHE A 76 -17.49 -2.51 5.86
C PHE A 76 -16.31 -2.25 4.91
N SER A 77 -15.55 -1.17 5.11
CA SER A 77 -14.47 -0.73 4.23
C SER A 77 -13.11 -0.82 4.90
N ALA A 78 -12.16 -1.49 4.26
CA ALA A 78 -10.74 -1.42 4.57
C ALA A 78 -10.01 -0.45 3.63
N THR A 79 -8.82 0.00 3.99
CA THR A 79 -8.02 0.91 3.16
C THR A 79 -6.64 0.32 2.91
N ILE A 80 -6.18 0.35 1.68
CA ILE A 80 -4.78 0.06 1.34
C ILE A 80 -3.98 1.35 1.44
N ASP A 81 -2.89 1.28 2.18
CA ASP A 81 -1.93 2.35 2.40
C ASP A 81 -0.51 1.83 2.11
N THR A 82 0.38 2.72 1.71
CA THR A 82 1.81 2.44 1.59
C THR A 82 2.14 1.14 0.84
N HIS A 83 1.60 1.01 -0.38
CA HIS A 83 1.84 -0.13 -1.27
C HIS A 83 2.97 0.20 -2.23
N PHE A 84 4.11 -0.51 -2.13
CA PHE A 84 5.26 -0.28 -2.99
C PHE A 84 6.06 -1.54 -3.26
N VAL A 85 6.87 -1.50 -4.32
CA VAL A 85 7.93 -2.47 -4.64
C VAL A 85 9.19 -1.68 -4.95
N SER A 86 10.31 -2.06 -4.33
CA SER A 86 11.62 -1.48 -4.62
C SER A 86 11.97 -1.60 -6.12
N PRO A 87 12.66 -0.61 -6.70
CA PRO A 87 12.97 -0.60 -8.13
C PRO A 87 13.62 -1.88 -8.65
N TRP A 88 14.56 -2.44 -7.87
CA TRP A 88 15.32 -3.64 -8.23
C TRP A 88 14.49 -4.94 -8.24
N ALA A 89 13.34 -4.96 -7.56
CA ALA A 89 12.46 -6.12 -7.47
C ALA A 89 11.17 -6.01 -8.32
N ARG A 90 11.08 -4.99 -9.16
CA ARG A 90 9.91 -4.78 -10.03
C ARG A 90 9.85 -5.81 -11.16
N GLY A 91 8.65 -5.99 -11.71
CA GLY A 91 8.42 -6.90 -12.85
C GLY A 91 8.24 -8.38 -12.47
N HIS A 92 8.28 -8.72 -11.17
CA HIS A 92 8.16 -10.09 -10.67
C HIS A 92 6.80 -10.39 -9.99
N GLY A 93 5.81 -9.52 -10.17
CA GLY A 93 4.45 -9.74 -9.68
C GLY A 93 4.24 -9.48 -8.18
N LEU A 94 5.24 -8.98 -7.45
CA LEU A 94 5.14 -8.75 -5.99
C LEU A 94 3.99 -7.82 -5.62
N ALA A 95 3.84 -6.70 -6.34
CA ALA A 95 2.76 -5.76 -6.06
C ALA A 95 1.37 -6.41 -6.17
N ARG A 96 1.15 -7.20 -7.21
CA ARG A 96 -0.12 -7.92 -7.40
C ARG A 96 -0.37 -8.96 -6.30
N LYS A 97 0.64 -9.73 -5.93
CA LYS A 97 0.53 -10.73 -4.86
C LYS A 97 0.21 -10.10 -3.51
N LEU A 98 0.84 -8.96 -3.18
CA LEU A 98 0.54 -8.20 -1.97
C LEU A 98 -0.89 -7.66 -1.97
N LEU A 99 -1.34 -7.13 -3.12
CA LEU A 99 -2.70 -6.63 -3.30
C LEU A 99 -3.73 -7.75 -3.06
N GLU A 100 -3.55 -8.90 -3.70
CA GLU A 100 -4.40 -10.08 -3.56
C GLU A 100 -4.42 -10.59 -2.11
N ALA A 101 -3.28 -10.61 -1.42
CA ALA A 101 -3.20 -11.00 -0.01
C ALA A 101 -3.98 -10.02 0.90
N GLY A 102 -3.90 -8.72 0.63
CA GLY A 102 -4.68 -7.70 1.33
C GLY A 102 -6.18 -7.85 1.08
N GLU A 103 -6.58 -8.10 -0.15
CA GLU A 103 -7.98 -8.37 -0.52
C GLU A 103 -8.52 -9.63 0.18
N ASP A 104 -7.76 -10.71 0.17
CA ASP A 104 -8.14 -11.96 0.83
C ASP A 104 -8.30 -11.79 2.35
N LEU A 105 -7.37 -11.08 3.00
CA LEU A 105 -7.49 -10.79 4.43
C LEU A 105 -8.70 -9.91 4.72
N SER A 106 -8.94 -8.88 3.90
CA SER A 106 -10.10 -8.01 4.04
C SER A 106 -11.40 -8.81 3.96
N PHE A 107 -11.54 -9.64 2.94
CA PHE A 107 -12.72 -10.46 2.75
C PHE A 107 -12.95 -11.45 3.90
N LYS A 108 -11.88 -12.13 4.37
CA LYS A 108 -11.94 -13.06 5.52
C LYS A 108 -12.37 -12.38 6.83
N ASN A 109 -12.08 -11.08 6.97
CA ASN A 109 -12.50 -10.29 8.14
C ASN A 109 -13.88 -9.61 7.94
N GLY A 110 -14.61 -9.95 6.87
CA GLY A 110 -15.98 -9.47 6.63
C GLY A 110 -16.07 -8.10 5.97
N PHE A 111 -14.94 -7.54 5.50
CA PHE A 111 -14.98 -6.31 4.72
C PHE A 111 -15.45 -6.60 3.29
N SER A 112 -16.33 -5.77 2.79
CA SER A 112 -16.90 -5.89 1.44
C SER A 112 -16.38 -4.84 0.46
N GLN A 113 -15.49 -3.97 0.91
CA GLN A 113 -14.92 -2.89 0.10
C GLN A 113 -13.49 -2.58 0.51
N ILE A 114 -12.66 -2.24 -0.47
CA ILE A 114 -11.33 -1.65 -0.25
C ILE A 114 -11.28 -0.28 -0.93
N LEU A 115 -10.68 0.67 -0.22
CA LEU A 115 -10.37 2.01 -0.70
C LEU A 115 -8.87 2.16 -0.85
N LEU A 116 -8.44 2.96 -1.81
CA LEU A 116 -7.05 3.42 -1.92
C LEU A 116 -6.98 4.76 -2.65
N GLU A 117 -5.88 5.43 -2.47
CA GLU A 117 -5.54 6.66 -3.19
C GLU A 117 -4.14 6.58 -3.76
N VAL A 118 -3.90 7.25 -4.87
CA VAL A 118 -2.64 7.21 -5.60
C VAL A 118 -2.39 8.53 -6.33
N ARG A 119 -1.12 8.98 -6.33
CA ARG A 119 -0.71 10.12 -7.18
C ARG A 119 -0.90 9.78 -8.65
N GLU A 120 -1.39 10.72 -9.45
CA GLU A 120 -1.58 10.51 -10.89
C GLU A 120 -0.27 10.31 -11.67
N THR A 121 0.88 10.58 -11.06
CA THR A 121 2.20 10.29 -11.63
C THR A 121 2.65 8.84 -11.49
N GLN A 122 1.88 8.00 -10.80
CA GLN A 122 2.22 6.60 -10.51
C GLN A 122 1.56 5.64 -11.50
N ASP A 123 1.90 5.74 -12.80
CA ASP A 123 1.27 5.01 -13.90
C ASP A 123 1.23 3.49 -13.69
N ARG A 124 2.31 2.91 -13.16
CA ARG A 124 2.38 1.46 -12.91
C ARG A 124 1.42 1.01 -11.82
N ALA A 125 1.29 1.80 -10.75
CA ALA A 125 0.35 1.52 -9.67
C ALA A 125 -1.09 1.65 -10.17
N ILE A 126 -1.40 2.71 -10.92
CA ILE A 126 -2.71 2.92 -11.52
C ILE A 126 -3.09 1.76 -12.43
N SER A 127 -2.20 1.36 -13.34
CA SER A 127 -2.43 0.20 -14.23
C SER A 127 -2.66 -1.09 -13.45
N LEU A 128 -1.93 -1.32 -12.36
CA LEU A 128 -2.13 -2.47 -11.49
C LEU A 128 -3.53 -2.44 -10.86
N TYR A 129 -3.92 -1.32 -10.27
CA TYR A 129 -5.22 -1.21 -9.59
C TYR A 129 -6.37 -1.37 -10.56
N GLU A 130 -6.34 -0.68 -11.70
CA GLU A 130 -7.40 -0.78 -12.72
C GLU A 130 -7.50 -2.20 -13.29
N SER A 131 -6.36 -2.85 -13.61
CA SER A 131 -6.35 -4.25 -14.07
C SER A 131 -6.74 -5.26 -12.99
N SER A 132 -6.74 -4.85 -11.72
CA SER A 132 -7.21 -5.65 -10.57
C SER A 132 -8.68 -5.39 -10.21
N GLY A 133 -9.38 -4.58 -11.01
CA GLY A 133 -10.82 -4.30 -10.83
C GLY A 133 -11.14 -3.13 -9.89
N TYR A 134 -10.15 -2.29 -9.55
CA TYR A 134 -10.40 -1.03 -8.85
C TYR A 134 -10.99 0.00 -9.80
N ILE A 135 -11.95 0.76 -9.31
CA ILE A 135 -12.69 1.77 -10.05
C ILE A 135 -12.36 3.15 -9.48
N LYS A 136 -11.93 4.06 -10.34
CA LYS A 136 -11.73 5.46 -9.98
C LYS A 136 -13.08 6.11 -9.72
N TRP A 137 -13.22 6.76 -8.55
CA TRP A 137 -14.44 7.45 -8.17
C TRP A 137 -14.24 8.94 -7.92
N GLY A 138 -12.99 9.41 -7.83
CA GLY A 138 -12.72 10.81 -7.61
C GLY A 138 -11.26 11.17 -7.89
N ALA A 139 -11.01 12.48 -7.93
CA ALA A 139 -9.67 13.04 -8.05
C ALA A 139 -9.57 14.33 -7.23
N LEU A 140 -8.39 14.58 -6.67
CA LEU A 140 -8.05 15.82 -5.99
C LEU A 140 -6.96 16.53 -6.78
N PRO A 141 -7.23 17.69 -7.39
CA PRO A 141 -6.25 18.40 -8.23
C PRO A 141 -4.97 18.80 -7.48
N ALA A 142 -5.09 19.21 -6.23
CA ALA A 142 -3.95 19.54 -5.37
C ALA A 142 -3.81 18.51 -4.25
N TYR A 143 -3.41 17.29 -4.63
CA TYR A 143 -3.27 16.15 -3.71
C TYR A 143 -1.95 16.20 -2.93
N HIS A 144 -0.85 16.42 -3.63
CA HIS A 144 0.49 16.54 -3.04
C HIS A 144 1.29 17.67 -3.71
N ILE A 145 2.32 18.14 -3.03
CA ILE A 145 3.37 18.97 -3.61
C ILE A 145 4.65 18.16 -3.63
N VAL A 146 5.21 17.94 -4.82
CA VAL A 146 6.43 17.17 -5.03
C VAL A 146 7.39 18.02 -5.86
N ASP A 147 8.58 18.29 -5.34
CA ASP A 147 9.58 19.16 -5.98
C ASP A 147 8.97 20.50 -6.48
N GLU A 148 8.25 21.17 -5.58
CA GLU A 148 7.56 22.47 -5.80
C GLU A 148 6.42 22.40 -6.84
N LYS A 149 6.07 21.23 -7.34
CA LYS A 149 4.97 21.03 -8.28
C LYS A 149 3.75 20.43 -7.59
N VAL A 150 2.60 21.01 -7.87
CA VAL A 150 1.32 20.45 -7.45
C VAL A 150 1.03 19.20 -8.29
N VAL A 151 0.76 18.09 -7.62
CA VAL A 151 0.44 16.80 -8.23
C VAL A 151 -0.96 16.40 -7.82
N SER A 152 -1.78 16.01 -8.78
CA SER A 152 -3.11 15.45 -8.53
C SER A 152 -3.04 14.02 -8.01
N GLY A 153 -4.10 13.60 -7.33
CA GLY A 153 -4.28 12.24 -6.85
C GLY A 153 -5.64 11.70 -7.24
N SER A 154 -5.72 10.40 -7.40
CA SER A 154 -6.93 9.68 -7.75
C SER A 154 -7.34 8.75 -6.63
N TYR A 155 -8.64 8.64 -6.42
CA TYR A 155 -9.28 7.80 -5.42
C TYR A 155 -9.95 6.62 -6.09
N TYR A 156 -9.68 5.43 -5.58
CA TYR A 156 -10.17 4.17 -6.11
C TYR A 156 -10.90 3.37 -5.04
N TYR A 157 -11.85 2.57 -5.47
CA TYR A 157 -12.49 1.55 -4.65
C TYR A 157 -12.62 0.23 -5.40
N LYS A 158 -12.73 -0.86 -4.66
CA LYS A 158 -13.10 -2.17 -5.18
C LYS A 158 -14.09 -2.82 -4.22
N ARG A 159 -15.21 -3.34 -4.77
CA ARG A 159 -16.13 -4.22 -4.01
C ARG A 159 -15.51 -5.62 -3.99
N LEU A 160 -15.49 -6.21 -2.82
CA LEU A 160 -15.02 -7.57 -2.63
C LEU A 160 -16.19 -8.53 -2.73
N GLU A 161 -16.06 -9.54 -3.56
CA GLU A 161 -17.02 -10.62 -3.72
C GLU A 161 -16.37 -11.96 -3.36
N ALA A 162 -17.17 -12.96 -2.98
CA ALA A 162 -16.65 -14.29 -2.80
C ALA A 162 -16.04 -14.78 -4.11
N LYS A 163 -14.77 -15.23 -4.07
CA LYS A 163 -14.15 -15.87 -5.24
C LYS A 163 -15.03 -17.05 -5.67
N LYS A 164 -15.56 -17.01 -6.89
CA LYS A 164 -16.26 -18.17 -7.48
C LYS A 164 -15.26 -19.30 -7.55
N VAL A 165 -15.43 -20.33 -6.71
CA VAL A 165 -14.72 -21.59 -6.86
C VAL A 165 -15.29 -22.21 -8.13
N ILE A 166 -14.52 -22.20 -9.20
CA ILE A 166 -14.83 -23.00 -10.40
C ILE A 166 -14.49 -24.43 -10.01
N VAL A 167 -15.52 -25.22 -9.75
CA VAL A 167 -15.43 -26.66 -9.51
C VAL A 167 -15.31 -27.35 -10.87
#